data_6933fcf7ee87b645c9043f5a1a2d4f52
#
_entry.id   6933fcf7ee87b645c9043f5a1a2d4f52
#
_cell.length_a   1.000
_cell.length_b   1.000
_cell.length_c   1.000
_cell.angle_alpha   90.00
_cell.angle_beta   90.00
_cell.angle_gamma   90.00
#
_symmetry.space_group_name_H-M   'P 1'
#
loop_
_entity.id
_entity.type
_entity.pdbx_description
1 polymer ?
#
loop_
_entity_poly.entity_id
_entity_poly.type
_entity_poly.pdbx_seq_one_letter_code
_entity_poly.pdbx_strand_id
1 'polypeptide(L)'
;MFLPEAGSLVSVDHDKDSVAASKEIVKYAGLENKVHFINSTSDEAINALKESVDFIFIDHEKNRYYSDLLLMENLNLINKGGIVFADNVGIFEDKMKDYFSHVRDSGAYTSKNIGAHLEYRDNVYDAVEISKFN
;
A
#
# COMPACT_ATOMS: atom_id res chain seq x y z
N MET A 1 -11.53 8.91 -0.48
CA MET A 1 -11.13 8.70 -1.88
C MET A 1 -12.25 7.93 -2.57
N PHE A 2 -12.69 8.38 -3.71
CA PHE A 2 -13.73 7.68 -4.48
C PHE A 2 -13.06 7.02 -5.68
N LEU A 3 -13.29 5.72 -5.87
CA LEU A 3 -12.90 5.04 -7.10
C LEU A 3 -13.68 5.62 -8.28
N PRO A 4 -13.02 5.93 -9.41
CA PRO A 4 -13.72 6.27 -10.65
C PRO A 4 -14.72 5.17 -11.04
N GLU A 5 -15.68 5.48 -11.89
CA GLU A 5 -16.67 4.50 -12.34
C GLU A 5 -16.01 3.25 -12.96
N ALA A 6 -14.95 3.45 -13.73
CA ALA A 6 -14.14 2.37 -14.31
C ALA A 6 -13.03 1.85 -13.38
N GLY A 7 -12.87 2.43 -12.17
CA GLY A 7 -11.80 2.04 -11.25
C GLY A 7 -12.08 0.71 -10.55
N SER A 8 -11.01 -0.04 -10.27
CA SER A 8 -11.05 -1.26 -9.49
C SER A 8 -9.98 -1.24 -8.39
N LEU A 9 -10.13 -2.10 -7.40
CA LEU A 9 -9.20 -2.28 -6.30
C LEU A 9 -8.74 -3.73 -6.26
N VAL A 10 -7.43 -3.95 -6.10
CA VAL A 10 -6.87 -5.25 -5.73
C VAL A 10 -6.50 -5.19 -4.25
N SER A 11 -7.04 -6.10 -3.45
CA SER A 11 -6.74 -6.26 -2.03
C SER A 11 -6.01 -7.57 -1.81
N VAL A 12 -4.86 -7.50 -1.15
CA VAL A 12 -3.98 -8.65 -0.92
C VAL A 12 -3.85 -8.87 0.58
N ASP A 13 -4.06 -10.09 1.02
CA ASP A 13 -3.79 -10.53 2.38
C ASP A 13 -3.42 -12.01 2.38
N HIS A 14 -2.46 -12.40 3.19
CA HIS A 14 -2.04 -13.79 3.33
C HIS A 14 -2.96 -14.59 4.28
N ASP A 15 -3.70 -13.89 5.17
CA ASP A 15 -4.65 -14.52 6.07
C ASP A 15 -5.98 -14.82 5.34
N LYS A 16 -6.25 -16.11 5.20
CA LYS A 16 -7.45 -16.61 4.53
C LYS A 16 -8.75 -16.15 5.22
N ASP A 17 -8.76 -16.07 6.54
CA ASP A 17 -9.96 -15.72 7.30
C ASP A 17 -10.24 -14.21 7.16
N SER A 18 -9.20 -13.39 7.18
CA SER A 18 -9.29 -11.95 6.89
C SER A 18 -9.83 -11.69 5.48
N VAL A 19 -9.33 -12.41 4.48
CA VAL A 19 -9.82 -12.32 3.10
C VAL A 19 -11.30 -12.72 3.01
N ALA A 20 -11.70 -13.80 3.69
CA ALA A 20 -13.08 -14.26 3.68
C ALA A 20 -14.03 -13.21 4.31
N ALA A 21 -13.68 -12.68 5.48
CA ALA A 21 -14.45 -11.63 6.14
C ALA A 21 -14.55 -10.35 5.29
N SER A 22 -13.44 -9.93 4.68
CA SER A 22 -13.42 -8.76 3.80
C SER A 22 -14.32 -8.92 2.58
N LYS A 23 -14.35 -10.10 1.97
CA LYS A 23 -15.26 -10.41 0.85
C LYS A 23 -16.72 -10.26 1.24
N GLU A 24 -17.13 -10.74 2.42
CA GLU A 24 -18.50 -10.62 2.90
C GLU A 24 -18.87 -9.15 3.15
N ILE A 25 -17.98 -8.36 3.73
CA ILE A 25 -18.21 -6.92 3.96
C ILE A 25 -18.37 -6.18 2.63
N VAL A 26 -17.47 -6.42 1.68
CA VAL A 26 -17.52 -5.78 0.34
C VAL A 26 -18.79 -6.17 -0.41
N LYS A 27 -19.19 -7.43 -0.34
CA LYS A 27 -20.45 -7.92 -0.92
C LYS A 27 -21.68 -7.27 -0.28
N TYR A 28 -21.68 -7.15 1.06
CA TYR A 28 -22.77 -6.45 1.76
C TYR A 28 -22.89 -4.98 1.33
N ALA A 29 -21.76 -4.34 1.01
CA ALA A 29 -21.71 -2.97 0.48
C ALA A 29 -22.06 -2.86 -1.01
N GLY A 30 -22.30 -3.97 -1.71
CA GLY A 30 -22.60 -3.99 -3.16
C GLY A 30 -21.41 -3.61 -4.04
N LEU A 31 -20.18 -3.85 -3.55
CA LEU A 31 -18.94 -3.45 -4.23
C LEU A 31 -18.14 -4.65 -4.76
N GLU A 32 -18.70 -5.85 -4.79
CA GLU A 32 -18.01 -7.08 -5.20
C GLU A 32 -17.47 -7.05 -6.64
N ASN A 33 -18.07 -6.23 -7.50
CA ASN A 33 -17.60 -6.04 -8.87
C ASN A 33 -16.43 -5.03 -8.98
N LYS A 34 -16.08 -4.36 -7.90
CA LYS A 34 -15.03 -3.34 -7.85
C LYS A 34 -13.76 -3.81 -7.14
N VAL A 35 -13.85 -4.86 -6.32
CA VAL A 35 -12.76 -5.33 -5.47
C VAL A 35 -12.38 -6.76 -5.81
N HIS A 36 -11.11 -6.96 -6.18
CA HIS A 36 -10.52 -8.26 -6.43
C HIS A 36 -9.62 -8.65 -5.25
N PHE A 37 -9.94 -9.75 -4.59
CA PHE A 37 -9.17 -10.25 -3.46
C PHE A 37 -8.21 -11.35 -3.88
N ILE A 38 -6.93 -11.19 -3.49
CA ILE A 38 -5.87 -12.18 -3.67
C ILE A 38 -5.43 -12.67 -2.29
N ASN A 39 -5.59 -13.98 -2.03
CA ASN A 39 -5.08 -14.59 -0.81
C ASN A 39 -3.69 -15.16 -1.09
N SER A 40 -2.65 -14.37 -0.86
CA SER A 40 -1.26 -14.73 -1.06
C SER A 40 -0.33 -13.79 -0.29
N THR A 41 0.96 -14.01 -0.36
CA THR A 41 1.96 -13.02 0.06
C THR A 41 1.99 -11.83 -0.91
N SER A 42 2.54 -10.69 -0.46
CA SER A 42 2.63 -9.47 -1.26
C SER A 42 3.42 -9.67 -2.55
N ASP A 43 4.58 -10.32 -2.47
CA ASP A 43 5.45 -10.59 -3.62
C ASP A 43 4.80 -11.52 -4.65
N GLU A 44 4.09 -12.56 -4.23
CA GLU A 44 3.32 -13.43 -5.13
C GLU A 44 2.21 -12.65 -5.85
N ALA A 45 1.48 -11.81 -5.11
CA ALA A 45 0.44 -10.97 -5.68
C ALA A 45 1.01 -9.97 -6.68
N ILE A 46 2.09 -9.26 -6.33
CA ILE A 46 2.75 -8.29 -7.21
C ILE A 46 3.20 -8.98 -8.52
N ASN A 47 3.82 -10.15 -8.44
CA ASN A 47 4.22 -10.91 -9.63
C ASN A 47 3.03 -11.38 -10.50
N ALA A 48 1.84 -11.51 -9.90
CA ALA A 48 0.63 -11.90 -10.62
C ALA A 48 -0.10 -10.72 -11.29
N LEU A 49 0.18 -9.48 -10.90
CA LEU A 49 -0.43 -8.29 -11.50
C LEU A 49 -0.08 -8.21 -12.99
N LYS A 50 -1.06 -7.79 -13.79
CA LYS A 50 -0.92 -7.65 -15.25
C LYS A 50 -0.96 -6.21 -15.73
N GLU A 51 -1.39 -5.31 -14.88
CA GLU A 51 -1.59 -3.90 -15.19
C GLU A 51 -0.94 -3.04 -14.13
N SER A 52 -0.47 -1.87 -14.53
CA SER A 52 0.07 -0.86 -13.63
C SER A 52 -1.06 -0.18 -12.84
N VAL A 53 -0.71 0.40 -11.70
CA VAL A 53 -1.64 1.01 -10.77
C VAL A 53 -1.34 2.50 -10.58
N ASP A 54 -2.37 3.27 -10.23
CA ASP A 54 -2.27 4.69 -9.94
C ASP A 54 -2.15 4.99 -8.44
N PHE A 55 -2.52 4.02 -7.61
CA PHE A 55 -2.48 4.17 -6.15
C PHE A 55 -2.13 2.85 -5.48
N ILE A 56 -1.20 2.92 -4.52
CA ILE A 56 -0.76 1.79 -3.71
C ILE A 56 -0.94 2.17 -2.25
N PHE A 57 -1.64 1.33 -1.48
CA PHE A 57 -1.70 1.42 -0.03
C PHE A 57 -0.88 0.27 0.56
N ILE A 58 0.12 0.60 1.38
CA ILE A 58 1.03 -0.37 2.00
C ILE A 58 0.81 -0.35 3.50
N ASP A 59 0.35 -1.46 4.07
CA ASP A 59 0.10 -1.62 5.51
C ASP A 59 0.34 -3.06 6.01
N HIS A 60 1.31 -3.74 5.42
CA HIS A 60 1.69 -5.09 5.82
C HIS A 60 2.99 -5.11 6.65
N GLU A 61 3.82 -6.14 6.55
CA GLU A 61 5.09 -6.26 7.28
C GLU A 61 6.08 -5.15 6.90
N LYS A 62 6.50 -4.34 7.87
CA LYS A 62 7.28 -3.12 7.64
C LYS A 62 8.65 -3.36 7.00
N ASN A 63 9.27 -4.51 7.25
CA ASN A 63 10.52 -4.93 6.63
C ASN A 63 10.39 -5.29 5.14
N ARG A 64 9.16 -5.42 4.63
CA ARG A 64 8.89 -5.72 3.23
C ARG A 64 8.54 -4.49 2.38
N TYR A 65 8.24 -3.35 2.99
CA TYR A 65 7.84 -2.13 2.26
C TYR A 65 8.82 -1.77 1.14
N TYR A 66 10.11 -1.79 1.44
CA TYR A 66 11.15 -1.46 0.47
C TYR A 66 11.26 -2.50 -0.65
N SER A 67 11.35 -3.78 -0.31
CA SER A 67 11.48 -4.86 -1.30
C SER A 67 10.28 -4.96 -2.23
N ASP A 68 9.09 -4.78 -1.68
CA ASP A 68 7.86 -4.89 -2.46
C ASP A 68 7.66 -3.67 -3.37
N LEU A 69 8.03 -2.46 -2.90
CA LEU A 69 8.04 -1.27 -3.74
C LEU A 69 9.03 -1.41 -4.91
N LEU A 70 10.26 -1.86 -4.66
CA LEU A 70 11.25 -2.14 -5.70
C LEU A 70 10.76 -3.19 -6.71
N LEU A 71 10.07 -4.23 -6.24
CA LEU A 71 9.51 -5.24 -7.12
C LEU A 71 8.47 -4.64 -8.06
N MET A 72 7.59 -3.77 -7.56
CA MET A 72 6.60 -3.07 -8.38
C MET A 72 7.25 -2.15 -9.41
N GLU A 73 8.31 -1.43 -9.03
CA GLU A 73 9.08 -0.59 -9.95
C GLU A 73 9.75 -1.43 -11.05
N ASN A 74 10.46 -2.50 -10.68
CA ASN A 74 11.15 -3.38 -11.62
C ASN A 74 10.21 -4.02 -12.64
N LEU A 75 8.97 -4.28 -12.25
CA LEU A 75 7.92 -4.81 -13.11
C LEU A 75 7.14 -3.72 -13.87
N ASN A 76 7.50 -2.44 -13.69
CA ASN A 76 6.80 -1.28 -14.27
C ASN A 76 5.30 -1.25 -13.92
N LEU A 77 4.97 -1.58 -12.68
CA LEU A 77 3.58 -1.66 -12.19
C LEU A 77 3.10 -0.34 -11.57
N ILE A 78 3.92 0.70 -11.52
CA ILE A 78 3.54 2.02 -10.99
C ILE A 78 3.44 3.01 -12.13
N ASN A 79 2.26 3.59 -12.34
CA ASN A 79 2.07 4.63 -13.32
C ASN A 79 2.81 5.90 -12.93
N LYS A 80 3.32 6.63 -13.93
CA LYS A 80 3.91 7.96 -13.70
C LYS A 80 2.89 8.87 -13.01
N GLY A 81 3.28 9.48 -11.91
CA GLY A 81 2.39 10.28 -11.06
C GLY A 81 1.55 9.45 -10.07
N GLY A 82 1.71 8.13 -10.08
CA GLY A 82 1.07 7.22 -9.12
C GLY A 82 1.48 7.53 -7.68
N ILE A 83 0.60 7.25 -6.75
CA ILE A 83 0.77 7.55 -5.33
C ILE A 83 1.00 6.27 -4.54
N VAL A 84 2.04 6.25 -3.75
CA VAL A 84 2.30 5.25 -2.72
C VAL A 84 1.97 5.85 -1.36
N PHE A 85 1.06 5.23 -0.64
CA PHE A 85 0.68 5.60 0.73
C PHE A 85 1.13 4.49 1.67
N ALA A 86 2.12 4.77 2.52
CA ALA A 86 2.66 3.81 3.48
C ALA A 86 2.22 4.18 4.89
N ASP A 87 1.54 3.26 5.56
CA ASP A 87 0.98 3.46 6.90
C ASP A 87 1.93 2.96 8.02
N ASN A 88 1.73 3.50 9.23
CA ASN A 88 2.46 3.19 10.46
C ASN A 88 3.99 3.34 10.34
N VAL A 89 4.43 4.30 9.55
CA VAL A 89 5.87 4.51 9.32
C VAL A 89 6.57 5.22 10.50
N GLY A 90 5.83 5.93 11.34
CA GLY A 90 6.38 6.62 12.52
C GLY A 90 6.79 5.65 13.63
N ILE A 91 5.92 4.69 13.98
CA ILE A 91 6.18 3.70 15.03
C ILE A 91 7.35 2.78 14.66
N PHE A 92 7.56 2.52 13.36
CA PHE A 92 8.55 1.57 12.87
C PHE A 92 9.69 2.23 12.10
N GLU A 93 9.95 3.53 12.31
CA GLU A 93 10.96 4.30 11.57
C GLU A 93 12.32 3.62 11.53
N ASP A 94 12.78 3.06 12.67
CA ASP A 94 14.07 2.37 12.76
C ASP A 94 14.20 1.13 11.86
N LYS A 95 13.07 0.51 11.49
CA LYS A 95 13.01 -0.69 10.64
C LYS A 95 12.88 -0.37 9.16
N MET A 96 12.67 0.90 8.80
CA MET A 96 12.27 1.32 7.46
C MET A 96 13.27 2.27 6.80
N LYS A 97 14.52 2.29 7.25
CA LYS A 97 15.56 3.21 6.76
C LYS A 97 15.76 3.13 5.24
N ASP A 98 15.80 1.91 4.70
CA ASP A 98 15.99 1.70 3.26
C ASP A 98 14.78 2.20 2.46
N TYR A 99 13.56 1.98 2.96
CA TYR A 99 12.35 2.51 2.36
C TYR A 99 12.37 4.04 2.33
N PHE A 100 12.66 4.70 3.45
CA PHE A 100 12.73 6.16 3.52
C PHE A 100 13.82 6.74 2.62
N SER A 101 15.02 6.16 2.64
CA SER A 101 16.10 6.60 1.76
C SER A 101 15.68 6.49 0.29
N HIS A 102 15.00 5.41 -0.08
CA HIS A 102 14.54 5.22 -1.44
C HIS A 102 13.49 6.26 -1.85
N VAL A 103 12.43 6.44 -1.07
CA VAL A 103 11.34 7.35 -1.46
C VAL A 103 11.67 8.85 -1.28
N ARG A 104 12.67 9.18 -0.43
CA ARG A 104 13.03 10.58 -0.14
C ARG A 104 14.26 11.05 -0.92
N ASP A 105 15.26 10.18 -1.14
CA ASP A 105 16.60 10.58 -1.58
C ASP A 105 16.96 10.08 -2.99
N SER A 106 16.27 9.08 -3.53
CA SER A 106 16.58 8.50 -4.85
C SER A 106 16.27 9.42 -6.03
N GLY A 107 15.40 10.42 -5.84
CA GLY A 107 14.87 11.25 -6.92
C GLY A 107 13.73 10.60 -7.72
N ALA A 108 13.42 9.32 -7.46
CA ALA A 108 12.31 8.62 -8.11
C ALA A 108 10.95 9.07 -7.59
N TYR A 109 10.90 9.62 -6.38
CA TYR A 109 9.67 10.08 -5.74
C TYR A 109 9.77 11.52 -5.25
N THR A 110 8.59 12.13 -5.08
CA THR A 110 8.39 13.33 -4.28
C THR A 110 7.56 12.94 -3.06
N SER A 111 8.18 12.93 -1.87
CA SER A 111 7.60 12.37 -0.65
C SER A 111 7.25 13.40 0.39
N LYS A 112 6.23 13.10 1.19
CA LYS A 112 5.79 13.90 2.34
C LYS A 112 5.42 12.98 3.49
N ASN A 113 6.07 13.18 4.65
CA ASN A 113 5.68 12.54 5.90
C ASN A 113 4.59 13.36 6.59
N ILE A 114 3.56 12.70 7.07
CA ILE A 114 2.46 13.31 7.83
C ILE A 114 2.34 12.58 9.15
N GLY A 115 2.73 13.26 10.22
CA GLY A 115 2.62 12.73 11.58
C GLY A 115 1.22 12.88 12.15
N ALA A 116 0.83 11.90 12.95
CA ALA A 116 -0.40 11.89 13.71
C ALA A 116 -0.20 11.07 15.00
N HIS A 117 -1.21 11.07 15.88
CA HIS A 117 -1.24 10.11 16.98
C HIS A 117 -1.97 8.84 16.49
N LEU A 118 -1.56 7.69 17.04
CA LEU A 118 -2.20 6.43 16.72
C LEU A 118 -3.67 6.47 17.16
N GLU A 119 -4.55 5.94 16.35
CA GLU A 119 -5.98 5.86 16.67
C GLU A 119 -6.19 5.14 18.02
N TYR A 120 -6.99 5.73 18.90
CA TYR A 120 -7.25 5.27 20.28
C TYR A 120 -6.05 5.28 21.24
N ARG A 121 -4.92 5.89 20.88
CA ARG A 121 -3.72 6.00 21.71
C ARG A 121 -3.04 7.36 21.56
N ASP A 122 -3.57 8.39 22.19
CA ASP A 122 -3.07 9.77 22.11
C ASP A 122 -1.62 9.95 22.58
N ASN A 123 -1.05 8.96 23.27
CA ASN A 123 0.34 8.97 23.73
C ASN A 123 1.31 8.25 22.79
N VAL A 124 0.81 7.69 21.68
CA VAL A 124 1.66 7.01 20.69
C VAL A 124 1.67 7.84 19.41
N TYR A 125 2.84 8.36 19.07
CA TYR A 125 3.06 9.07 17.80
C TYR A 125 3.26 8.07 16.68
N ASP A 126 2.61 8.32 15.56
CA ASP A 126 2.75 7.57 14.32
C ASP A 126 2.82 8.52 13.12
N ALA A 127 3.02 7.97 11.95
CA ALA A 127 3.06 8.76 10.72
C ALA A 127 2.68 7.91 9.50
N VAL A 128 2.25 8.61 8.46
CA VAL A 128 2.13 8.05 7.11
C VAL A 128 3.14 8.73 6.19
N GLU A 129 3.67 7.96 5.23
CA GLU A 129 4.50 8.50 4.16
C GLU A 129 3.71 8.46 2.85
N ILE A 130 3.55 9.62 2.23
CA ILE A 130 2.88 9.76 0.94
C ILE A 130 3.93 10.10 -0.09
N SER A 131 4.12 9.23 -1.07
CA SER A 131 5.17 9.34 -2.08
C SER A 131 4.55 9.31 -3.47
N LYS A 132 4.81 10.35 -4.27
CA LYS A 132 4.39 10.43 -5.67
C LYS A 132 5.53 9.98 -6.56
N PHE A 133 5.29 8.99 -7.42
CA PHE A 133 6.25 8.52 -8.41
C PHE A 133 6.42 9.54 -9.54
N ASN A 134 7.65 9.92 -9.87
CA ASN A 134 7.98 11.03 -10.79
C ASN A 134 7.94 10.65 -12.28
#